data_4e0226a1874c3d98fde7bc693bbba92b
#
_entry.id   4e0226a1874c3d98fde7bc693bbba92b
#
_cell.length_a   1.000
_cell.length_b   1.000
_cell.length_c   1.000
_cell.angle_alpha   90.00
_cell.angle_beta   90.00
_cell.angle_gamma   90.00
#
_symmetry.space_group_name_H-M   'P 1'
#
loop_
_entity.id
_entity.type
_entity.pdbx_description
1 polymer ?
#
loop_
_entity_poly.entity_id
_entity_poly.type
_entity_poly.pdbx_seq_one_letter_code
_entity_poly.pdbx_strand_id
1 'polypeptide(L)'
;RDWSSDVCSSDLALSEQLIEDLTSEDGLGYSQTQAENALYSGGLTIYSTQNLTMQNICDEELNDDNNYPANIDWGVDYALTVYHTDGSVDNYSAGHLKQFGADQYGDDEGLLFGSQEAAQERIDAFRNSLLQDGETYDEYGNLSPQPQTSLTIIDQKTGQIKALVGGRGQ
;
A
#
# COMPACT_ATOMS: atom_id res chain seq x y z
N ARG A 1 19.18 12.83 2.87
CA ARG A 1 18.77 11.62 2.18
C ARG A 1 17.89 12.02 1.00
N ASP A 2 18.13 11.47 -0.16
CA ASP A 2 17.28 11.72 -1.33
C ASP A 2 15.99 10.90 -1.15
N TRP A 3 14.87 11.56 -0.98
CA TRP A 3 13.55 10.97 -0.71
C TRP A 3 12.91 10.34 -1.96
N SER A 4 13.61 10.31 -3.08
CA SER A 4 13.00 9.97 -4.37
C SER A 4 13.01 8.49 -4.74
N SER A 5 13.63 7.60 -3.95
CA SER A 5 13.83 6.21 -4.40
C SER A 5 13.54 5.06 -3.45
N ASP A 6 13.44 5.30 -2.13
CA ASP A 6 13.20 4.21 -1.16
C ASP A 6 12.31 4.68 0.00
N VAL A 7 11.01 4.83 -0.24
CA VAL A 7 10.03 5.11 0.82
C VAL A 7 9.65 3.79 1.47
N CYS A 8 10.18 3.52 2.66
CA CYS A 8 9.75 2.36 3.45
C CYS A 8 8.53 2.69 4.32
N SER A 9 7.83 1.68 4.83
CA SER A 9 6.64 1.86 5.68
C SER A 9 6.89 2.72 6.92
N SER A 10 8.10 2.71 7.48
CA SER A 10 8.49 3.57 8.59
C SER A 10 8.60 5.04 8.20
N ASP A 11 9.03 5.34 6.97
CA ASP A 11 9.14 6.71 6.46
C ASP A 11 7.75 7.30 6.18
N LEU A 12 6.81 6.49 5.69
CA LEU A 12 5.41 6.89 5.50
C LEU A 12 4.74 7.20 6.83
N ALA A 13 4.82 6.31 7.82
CA ALA A 13 4.24 6.52 9.14
C ALA A 13 4.81 7.78 9.83
N LEU A 14 6.13 8.03 9.69
CA LEU A 14 6.76 9.22 10.21
C LEU A 14 6.28 10.49 9.49
N SER A 15 6.12 10.44 8.17
CA SER A 15 5.66 11.58 7.37
C SER A 15 4.24 11.98 7.74
N GLU A 16 3.33 11.01 7.89
CA GLU A 16 1.95 11.26 8.29
C GLU A 16 1.89 11.89 9.69
N GLN A 17 2.61 11.33 10.66
CA GLN A 17 2.66 11.88 12.01
C GLN A 17 3.22 13.31 12.03
N LEU A 18 4.28 13.59 11.25
CA LEU A 18 4.85 14.93 11.18
C LEU A 18 3.90 15.94 10.55
N ILE A 19 3.14 15.56 9.53
CA ILE A 19 2.12 16.43 8.94
C ILE A 19 1.01 16.71 9.98
N GLU A 20 0.56 15.71 10.71
CA GLU A 20 -0.41 15.87 11.79
C GLU A 20 0.13 16.81 12.89
N ASP A 21 1.35 16.60 13.37
CA ASP A 21 1.99 17.42 14.37
C ASP A 21 2.15 18.88 13.90
N LEU A 22 2.54 19.11 12.64
CA LEU A 22 2.69 20.46 12.07
C LEU A 22 1.34 21.18 11.87
N THR A 23 0.27 20.44 11.58
CA THR A 23 -1.06 21.03 11.34
C THR A 23 -1.89 21.19 12.62
N SER A 24 -1.56 20.47 13.70
CA SER A 24 -2.30 20.53 14.94
C SER A 24 -2.28 21.93 15.59
N GLU A 25 -3.32 22.27 16.34
CA GLU A 25 -3.39 23.53 17.10
C GLU A 25 -2.33 23.62 18.19
N ASP A 26 -1.94 22.48 18.78
CA ASP A 26 -0.87 22.38 19.77
C ASP A 26 0.54 22.37 19.13
N GLY A 27 0.62 22.21 17.81
CA GLY A 27 1.85 22.25 17.01
C GLY A 27 2.13 23.65 16.46
N LEU A 28 2.40 23.72 15.14
CA LEU A 28 2.66 25.00 14.47
C LEU A 28 1.42 25.60 13.80
N GLY A 29 0.28 24.90 13.79
CA GLY A 29 -0.96 25.35 13.20
C GLY A 29 -0.87 25.61 11.69
N TYR A 30 0.00 24.88 10.98
CA TYR A 30 0.16 25.00 9.53
C TYR A 30 -1.08 24.49 8.81
N SER A 31 -1.37 25.07 7.63
CA SER A 31 -2.27 24.40 6.70
C SER A 31 -1.61 23.15 6.14
N GLN A 32 -2.39 22.20 5.60
CA GLN A 32 -1.91 20.99 4.98
C GLN A 32 -0.77 21.27 3.98
N THR A 33 -1.00 22.22 3.06
CA THR A 33 -0.01 22.62 2.05
C THR A 33 1.26 23.22 2.66
N GLN A 34 1.15 23.99 3.77
CA GLN A 34 2.30 24.53 4.47
C GLN A 34 3.11 23.44 5.17
N ALA A 35 2.45 22.46 5.79
CA ALA A 35 3.10 21.31 6.43
C ALA A 35 3.84 20.45 5.42
N GLU A 36 3.22 20.12 4.28
CA GLU A 36 3.85 19.41 3.17
C GLU A 36 5.07 20.14 2.61
N ASN A 37 4.96 21.46 2.36
CA ASN A 37 6.07 22.26 1.89
C ASN A 37 7.20 22.33 2.94
N ALA A 38 6.90 22.46 4.22
CA ALA A 38 7.88 22.45 5.28
C ALA A 38 8.61 21.10 5.36
N LEU A 39 7.87 19.99 5.24
CA LEU A 39 8.41 18.64 5.29
C LEU A 39 9.34 18.34 4.11
N TYR A 40 8.87 18.62 2.88
CA TYR A 40 9.58 18.17 1.67
C TYR A 40 10.53 19.22 1.08
N SER A 41 10.36 20.52 1.39
CA SER A 41 11.13 21.61 0.79
C SER A 41 11.63 22.66 1.79
N GLY A 42 11.17 22.61 3.03
CA GLY A 42 11.41 23.64 4.04
C GLY A 42 12.75 23.53 4.80
N GLY A 43 13.56 22.51 4.51
CA GLY A 43 14.86 22.31 5.14
C GLY A 43 14.79 21.88 6.61
N LEU A 44 13.71 21.23 7.04
CA LEU A 44 13.58 20.68 8.38
C LEU A 44 14.63 19.59 8.63
N THR A 45 15.17 19.54 9.84
CA THR A 45 15.99 18.43 10.31
C THR A 45 15.15 17.58 11.26
N ILE A 46 14.88 16.34 10.85
CA ILE A 46 14.04 15.41 11.60
C ILE A 46 14.92 14.42 12.35
N TYR A 47 14.72 14.31 13.66
CA TYR A 47 15.38 13.33 14.52
C TYR A 47 14.40 12.21 14.86
N SER A 48 14.61 11.03 14.32
CA SER A 48 13.82 9.85 14.65
C SER A 48 14.56 8.93 15.61
N THR A 49 13.81 8.03 16.27
CA THR A 49 14.37 6.99 17.15
C THR A 49 14.75 5.72 16.38
N GLN A 50 14.51 5.69 15.08
CA GLN A 50 14.79 4.57 14.20
C GLN A 50 16.26 4.17 14.22
N ASN A 51 16.52 2.87 14.26
CA ASN A 51 17.84 2.29 14.05
C ASN A 51 17.89 1.68 12.65
N LEU A 52 18.63 2.33 11.74
CA LEU A 52 18.69 1.92 10.33
C LEU A 52 19.21 0.49 10.14
N THR A 53 20.13 0.03 11.00
CA THR A 53 20.63 -1.37 10.91
C THR A 53 19.51 -2.36 11.25
N MET A 54 18.75 -2.10 12.31
CA MET A 54 17.60 -2.94 12.68
C MET A 54 16.51 -2.89 11.62
N GLN A 55 16.20 -1.70 11.09
CA GLN A 55 15.22 -1.53 10.03
C GLN A 55 15.58 -2.35 8.80
N ASN A 56 16.82 -2.22 8.30
CA ASN A 56 17.27 -2.95 7.11
C ASN A 56 17.20 -4.47 7.31
N ILE A 57 17.60 -4.98 8.49
CA ILE A 57 17.50 -6.40 8.79
C ILE A 57 16.02 -6.86 8.79
N CYS A 58 15.12 -6.07 9.38
CA CYS A 58 13.70 -6.39 9.37
C CYS A 58 13.11 -6.39 7.95
N ASP A 59 13.47 -5.41 7.14
CA ASP A 59 13.02 -5.30 5.75
C ASP A 59 13.54 -6.49 4.92
N GLU A 60 14.82 -6.86 5.07
CA GLU A 60 15.42 -8.01 4.39
C GLU A 60 14.74 -9.32 4.80
N GLU A 61 14.62 -9.58 6.11
CA GLU A 61 14.06 -10.86 6.61
C GLU A 61 12.56 -11.01 6.33
N LEU A 62 11.77 -9.92 6.40
CA LEU A 62 10.34 -9.99 6.10
C LEU A 62 10.05 -10.15 4.60
N ASN A 63 10.96 -9.73 3.73
CA ASN A 63 10.83 -9.88 2.28
C ASN A 63 11.58 -11.10 1.72
N ASP A 64 12.29 -11.87 2.53
CA ASP A 64 12.91 -13.12 2.09
C ASP A 64 11.87 -14.25 2.01
N ASP A 65 11.54 -14.68 0.80
CA ASP A 65 10.58 -15.76 0.53
C ASP A 65 10.96 -17.09 1.20
N ASN A 66 12.26 -17.32 1.52
CA ASN A 66 12.69 -18.52 2.23
C ASN A 66 12.17 -18.58 3.67
N ASN A 67 11.77 -17.47 4.27
CA ASN A 67 11.19 -17.40 5.61
C ASN A 67 9.69 -17.77 5.64
N TYR A 68 9.08 -18.07 4.48
CA TYR A 68 7.65 -18.36 4.34
C TYR A 68 7.43 -19.74 3.72
N PRO A 69 6.22 -20.33 3.89
CA PRO A 69 5.88 -21.57 3.21
C PRO A 69 5.99 -21.45 1.69
N ALA A 70 6.40 -22.52 1.04
CA ALA A 70 6.33 -22.61 -0.42
C ALA A 70 4.85 -22.61 -0.87
N ASN A 71 4.60 -22.11 -2.07
CA ASN A 71 3.26 -22.00 -2.67
C ASN A 71 2.32 -21.07 -1.87
N ILE A 72 2.78 -19.84 -1.67
CA ILE A 72 1.96 -18.79 -1.08
C ILE A 72 0.88 -18.34 -2.07
N ASP A 73 -0.28 -17.93 -1.53
CA ASP A 73 -1.30 -17.25 -2.30
C ASP A 73 -1.01 -15.76 -2.44
N TRP A 74 -1.62 -15.14 -3.46
CA TRP A 74 -1.55 -13.70 -3.71
C TRP A 74 -2.91 -13.06 -3.47
N GLY A 75 -2.96 -12.13 -2.54
CA GLY A 75 -4.14 -11.31 -2.28
C GLY A 75 -4.20 -10.13 -3.25
N VAL A 76 -5.42 -9.71 -3.59
CA VAL A 76 -5.68 -8.57 -4.49
C VAL A 76 -6.43 -7.48 -3.74
N ASP A 77 -5.87 -6.27 -3.75
CA ASP A 77 -6.61 -5.04 -3.46
C ASP A 77 -6.84 -4.30 -4.78
N TYR A 78 -8.09 -3.86 -5.02
CA TYR A 78 -8.50 -3.41 -6.34
C TYR A 78 -9.53 -2.29 -6.30
N ALA A 79 -9.32 -1.31 -7.18
CA ALA A 79 -10.30 -0.27 -7.51
C ALA A 79 -10.21 0.08 -9.00
N LEU A 80 -11.34 0.33 -9.63
CA LEU A 80 -11.44 0.74 -11.02
C LEU A 80 -12.48 1.84 -11.15
N THR A 81 -12.13 2.91 -11.84
CA THR A 81 -13.05 3.96 -12.27
C THR A 81 -13.15 3.95 -13.79
N VAL A 82 -14.36 3.81 -14.33
CA VAL A 82 -14.62 3.84 -15.76
C VAL A 82 -15.30 5.16 -16.12
N TYR A 83 -14.78 5.86 -17.12
CA TYR A 83 -15.32 7.09 -17.66
C TYR A 83 -16.00 6.79 -19.00
N HIS A 84 -17.31 6.86 -19.03
CA HIS A 84 -18.12 6.56 -20.20
C HIS A 84 -18.15 7.70 -21.22
N THR A 85 -18.42 7.38 -22.49
CA THR A 85 -18.47 8.35 -23.58
C THR A 85 -19.60 9.37 -23.45
N ASP A 86 -20.64 9.07 -22.67
CA ASP A 86 -21.75 9.97 -22.34
C ASP A 86 -21.46 10.92 -21.17
N GLY A 87 -20.27 10.81 -20.55
CA GLY A 87 -19.82 11.60 -19.41
C GLY A 87 -20.20 11.04 -18.05
N SER A 88 -20.88 9.90 -17.98
CA SER A 88 -21.11 9.19 -16.71
C SER A 88 -19.84 8.50 -16.23
N VAL A 89 -19.78 8.18 -14.92
CA VAL A 89 -18.62 7.57 -14.26
C VAL A 89 -19.11 6.45 -13.36
N ASP A 90 -18.53 5.26 -13.54
CA ASP A 90 -18.77 4.12 -12.68
C ASP A 90 -17.52 3.75 -11.87
N ASN A 91 -17.74 3.38 -10.61
CA ASN A 91 -16.67 2.96 -9.69
C ASN A 91 -16.85 1.51 -9.25
N TYR A 92 -15.80 0.74 -9.37
CA TYR A 92 -15.74 -0.65 -8.99
C TYR A 92 -14.68 -0.88 -7.93
N SER A 93 -14.90 -1.82 -7.04
CA SER A 93 -14.01 -2.18 -5.93
C SER A 93 -13.63 -3.66 -6.00
N ALA A 94 -12.73 -4.08 -5.11
CA ALA A 94 -12.40 -5.48 -4.89
C ALA A 94 -13.64 -6.37 -4.68
N GLY A 95 -14.71 -5.84 -4.06
CA GLY A 95 -15.98 -6.57 -3.92
C GLY A 95 -16.65 -6.91 -5.24
N HIS A 96 -16.60 -6.01 -6.22
CA HIS A 96 -17.14 -6.27 -7.57
C HIS A 96 -16.28 -7.28 -8.34
N LEU A 97 -14.94 -7.21 -8.20
CA LEU A 97 -14.02 -8.20 -8.77
C LEU A 97 -14.27 -9.59 -8.20
N LYS A 98 -14.51 -9.69 -6.88
CA LYS A 98 -14.88 -10.94 -6.21
C LYS A 98 -16.21 -11.51 -6.76
N GLN A 99 -17.23 -10.66 -6.87
CA GLN A 99 -18.53 -11.06 -7.41
C GLN A 99 -18.41 -11.56 -8.86
N PHE A 100 -17.64 -10.87 -9.68
CA PHE A 100 -17.33 -11.31 -11.05
C PHE A 100 -16.67 -12.71 -11.05
N GLY A 101 -15.74 -12.96 -10.13
CA GLY A 101 -15.12 -14.28 -9.95
C GLY A 101 -16.14 -15.37 -9.65
N ALA A 102 -17.03 -15.12 -8.70
CA ALA A 102 -18.10 -16.04 -8.34
C ALA A 102 -19.06 -16.32 -9.52
N ASP A 103 -19.48 -15.28 -10.24
CA ASP A 103 -20.46 -15.39 -11.32
C ASP A 103 -19.89 -16.06 -12.58
N GLN A 104 -18.62 -15.78 -12.93
CA GLN A 104 -18.03 -16.28 -14.18
C GLN A 104 -17.26 -17.59 -14.02
N TYR A 105 -16.68 -17.85 -12.86
CA TYR A 105 -15.77 -18.98 -12.62
C TYR A 105 -16.24 -19.89 -11.49
N GLY A 106 -17.30 -19.53 -10.76
CA GLY A 106 -17.76 -20.28 -9.59
C GLY A 106 -16.77 -20.20 -8.41
N ASP A 107 -16.00 -19.11 -8.32
CA ASP A 107 -14.94 -18.91 -7.35
C ASP A 107 -15.48 -18.22 -6.10
N ASP A 108 -15.77 -19.00 -5.06
CA ASP A 108 -16.28 -18.52 -3.78
C ASP A 108 -15.16 -18.17 -2.78
N GLU A 109 -13.89 -18.51 -3.10
CA GLU A 109 -12.77 -18.41 -2.15
C GLU A 109 -12.22 -16.97 -1.96
N GLY A 110 -12.73 -16.02 -2.72
CA GLY A 110 -12.38 -14.62 -2.55
C GLY A 110 -11.36 -14.14 -3.58
N LEU A 111 -10.46 -13.24 -3.14
CA LEU A 111 -9.42 -12.62 -3.99
C LEU A 111 -8.03 -13.17 -3.60
N LEU A 112 -7.92 -14.50 -3.50
CA LEU A 112 -6.66 -15.20 -3.27
C LEU A 112 -6.34 -16.05 -4.51
N PHE A 113 -5.13 -15.91 -5.02
CA PHE A 113 -4.68 -16.56 -6.25
C PHE A 113 -3.35 -17.27 -6.03
N GLY A 114 -3.20 -18.45 -6.59
CA GLY A 114 -1.97 -19.24 -6.47
C GLY A 114 -0.75 -18.65 -7.19
N SER A 115 -0.92 -17.57 -7.97
CA SER A 115 0.18 -16.80 -8.57
C SER A 115 -0.23 -15.37 -8.91
N GLN A 116 0.76 -14.49 -9.11
CA GLN A 116 0.53 -13.11 -9.55
C GLN A 116 -0.10 -13.07 -10.94
N GLU A 117 0.32 -13.96 -11.83
CA GLU A 117 -0.21 -14.06 -13.19
C GLU A 117 -1.70 -14.38 -13.17
N ALA A 118 -2.13 -15.34 -12.35
CA ALA A 118 -3.54 -15.70 -12.21
C ALA A 118 -4.39 -14.55 -11.65
N ALA A 119 -3.83 -13.80 -10.70
CA ALA A 119 -4.46 -12.59 -10.17
C ALA A 119 -4.62 -11.50 -11.24
N GLN A 120 -3.56 -11.24 -12.02
CA GLN A 120 -3.58 -10.25 -13.09
C GLN A 120 -4.54 -10.64 -14.22
N GLU A 121 -4.56 -11.92 -14.61
CA GLU A 121 -5.53 -12.42 -15.60
C GLU A 121 -6.99 -12.19 -15.15
N ARG A 122 -7.29 -12.38 -13.86
CA ARG A 122 -8.62 -12.10 -13.31
C ARG A 122 -8.95 -10.61 -13.36
N ILE A 123 -8.02 -9.74 -13.01
CA ILE A 123 -8.16 -8.28 -13.07
C ILE A 123 -8.43 -7.85 -14.52
N ASP A 124 -7.62 -8.34 -15.46
CA ASP A 124 -7.75 -8.00 -16.87
C ASP A 124 -9.09 -8.48 -17.45
N ALA A 125 -9.53 -9.70 -17.10
CA ALA A 125 -10.83 -10.23 -17.53
C ALA A 125 -11.98 -9.39 -17.00
N PHE A 126 -11.93 -8.98 -15.72
CA PHE A 126 -12.94 -8.12 -15.13
C PHE A 126 -12.99 -6.75 -15.80
N ARG A 127 -11.86 -6.06 -15.91
CA ARG A 127 -11.77 -4.77 -16.60
C ARG A 127 -12.31 -4.85 -18.02
N ASN A 128 -11.87 -5.84 -18.78
CA ASN A 128 -12.30 -6.03 -20.18
C ASN A 128 -13.79 -6.35 -20.31
N SER A 129 -14.42 -6.93 -19.29
CA SER A 129 -15.87 -7.19 -19.28
C SER A 129 -16.71 -5.92 -19.11
N LEU A 130 -16.12 -4.86 -18.60
CA LEU A 130 -16.81 -3.59 -18.29
C LEU A 130 -16.61 -2.54 -19.37
N LEU A 131 -15.42 -2.50 -20.00
CA LEU A 131 -15.05 -1.44 -20.94
C LEU A 131 -15.71 -1.61 -22.30
N GLN A 132 -16.16 -0.50 -22.86
CA GLN A 132 -16.67 -0.38 -24.22
C GLN A 132 -15.75 0.49 -25.09
N ASP A 133 -15.94 0.43 -26.41
CA ASP A 133 -15.13 1.21 -27.34
C ASP A 133 -15.24 2.72 -27.06
N GLY A 134 -14.10 3.36 -26.92
CA GLY A 134 -13.98 4.79 -26.69
C GLY A 134 -14.07 5.25 -25.22
N GLU A 135 -14.24 4.33 -24.29
CA GLU A 135 -14.19 4.61 -22.86
C GLU A 135 -12.74 4.64 -22.35
N THR A 136 -12.53 5.38 -21.25
CA THR A 136 -11.25 5.46 -20.54
C THR A 136 -11.42 5.03 -19.09
N TYR A 137 -10.31 4.69 -18.42
CA TYR A 137 -10.38 4.22 -17.05
C TYR A 137 -9.15 4.63 -16.24
N ASP A 138 -9.33 4.69 -14.92
CA ASP A 138 -8.27 4.71 -13.91
C ASP A 138 -8.34 3.42 -13.12
N GLU A 139 -7.23 2.71 -13.00
CA GLU A 139 -7.15 1.42 -12.32
C GLU A 139 -6.08 1.44 -11.23
N TYR A 140 -6.45 0.97 -10.06
CA TYR A 140 -5.54 0.63 -8.98
C TYR A 140 -5.61 -0.87 -8.72
N GLY A 141 -4.48 -1.55 -8.76
CA GLY A 141 -4.35 -2.95 -8.43
C GLY A 141 -3.07 -3.18 -7.62
N ASN A 142 -3.18 -3.72 -6.42
CA ASN A 142 -2.06 -4.13 -5.61
C ASN A 142 -2.13 -5.62 -5.33
N LEU A 143 -1.05 -6.34 -5.66
CA LEU A 143 -0.89 -7.77 -5.41
C LEU A 143 0.03 -7.96 -4.22
N SER A 144 -0.45 -8.63 -3.17
CA SER A 144 0.33 -8.86 -1.96
C SER A 144 0.46 -10.35 -1.65
N PRO A 145 1.68 -10.83 -1.36
CA PRO A 145 1.89 -12.23 -0.99
C PRO A 145 1.23 -12.54 0.36
N GLN A 146 0.66 -13.74 0.49
CA GLN A 146 0.02 -14.21 1.74
C GLN A 146 0.82 -15.39 2.32
N PRO A 147 0.94 -15.51 3.65
CA PRO A 147 0.41 -14.60 4.67
C PRO A 147 1.16 -13.26 4.74
N GLN A 148 0.48 -12.22 5.17
CA GLN A 148 1.09 -10.94 5.52
C GLN A 148 1.73 -11.00 6.90
N THR A 149 2.80 -10.24 7.10
CA THR A 149 3.55 -10.16 8.36
C THR A 149 3.90 -8.71 8.62
N SER A 150 3.77 -8.27 9.86
CA SER A 150 4.26 -6.98 10.32
C SER A 150 5.16 -7.13 11.54
N LEU A 151 6.07 -6.17 11.75
CA LEU A 151 7.00 -6.21 12.86
C LEU A 151 7.24 -4.82 13.43
N THR A 152 7.29 -4.75 14.77
CA THR A 152 7.69 -3.53 15.48
C THR A 152 8.72 -3.87 16.53
N ILE A 153 9.89 -3.22 16.50
CA ILE A 153 10.93 -3.34 17.53
C ILE A 153 10.89 -2.12 18.44
N ILE A 154 10.69 -2.35 19.74
CA ILE A 154 10.63 -1.30 20.76
C ILE A 154 11.74 -1.52 21.79
N ASP A 155 12.49 -0.47 22.10
CA ASP A 155 13.40 -0.46 23.26
C ASP A 155 12.59 -0.42 24.55
N GLN A 156 12.60 -1.50 25.30
CA GLN A 156 11.82 -1.66 26.54
C GLN A 156 12.18 -0.65 27.64
N LYS A 157 13.37 -0.08 27.62
CA LYS A 157 13.81 0.89 28.65
C LYS A 157 13.34 2.30 28.38
N THR A 158 13.26 2.66 27.09
CA THR A 158 12.96 4.03 26.67
C THR A 158 11.58 4.17 26.02
N GLY A 159 10.94 3.05 25.62
CA GLY A 159 9.70 3.05 24.84
C GLY A 159 9.88 3.47 23.38
N GLN A 160 11.12 3.68 22.93
CA GLN A 160 11.39 4.14 21.57
C GLN A 160 11.24 3.03 20.54
N ILE A 161 10.55 3.32 19.45
CA ILE A 161 10.47 2.43 18.27
C ILE A 161 11.81 2.49 17.53
N LYS A 162 12.43 1.34 17.32
CA LYS A 162 13.72 1.18 16.64
C LYS A 162 13.60 0.67 15.21
N ALA A 163 12.57 -0.11 14.92
CA ALA A 163 12.22 -0.56 13.57
C ALA A 163 10.73 -0.80 13.46
N LEU A 164 10.16 -0.58 12.28
CA LEU A 164 8.74 -0.77 11.97
C LEU A 164 8.62 -1.24 10.52
N VAL A 165 7.97 -2.40 10.31
CA VAL A 165 7.61 -2.91 8.98
C VAL A 165 6.12 -3.23 8.97
N GLY A 166 5.38 -2.60 8.06
CA GLY A 166 3.92 -2.69 7.99
C GLY A 166 3.40 -3.93 7.28
N GLY A 167 4.18 -4.51 6.36
CA GLY A 167 3.81 -5.69 5.58
C GLY A 167 4.94 -6.14 4.66
N ARG A 168 4.79 -7.31 4.04
CA ARG A 168 5.72 -7.80 3.02
C ARG A 168 5.22 -7.47 1.60
N GLY A 169 6.15 -7.28 0.66
CA GLY A 169 5.82 -7.01 -0.74
C GLY A 169 5.31 -5.60 -1.01
N GLN A 170 5.63 -4.65 -0.12
CA GLN A 170 5.28 -3.22 -0.30
C GLN A 170 6.50 -2.40 -0.66
#